data_60ff6251a51321b4bbf79260e35e2636
#
_entry.id   60ff6251a51321b4bbf79260e35e2636
#
_cell.length_a   1.000
_cell.length_b   1.000
_cell.length_c   1.000
_cell.angle_alpha   90.00
_cell.angle_beta   90.00
_cell.angle_gamma   90.00
#
_symmetry.space_group_name_H-M   'P 1'
#
loop_
_entity.id
_entity.type
_entity.pdbx_description
1 polymer ?
#
loop_
_entity_poly.entity_id
_entity_poly.type
_entity_poly.pdbx_seq_one_letter_code
_entity_poly.pdbx_strand_id
1 'polypeptide(L)'
;MHEMEGSAVPEHTYRDAGVDIDLEARAVRALIDKLTYRRTGAFSMLGEVGHFAGLIDCGSYVLALAVDGVGTKMLVADALQDWRTVGIDCVAMNVNDLYVMNLEPVAFVDYIATDSLSPEKMAQIGEGLNEGARQANMNIVGGETATLRGLVKGLDLAGTCLGVQKKDLVITGEAIVPGDVIVGLPSSGIHSNGLTLARKIVEECASYDTPLPNGKTLGEDILTPTRIYAGVLRVTEGCSIHGMCHITGGGLLNFRRLADYGFSITAPLEVPAIFRWLQETGDIDGAEMYRTFNMGMGYAYIAPPRSVATIESAIPGARVVGEVAEEPGVWLRGIDIR
;
A
#
# COMPACT_ATOMS: atom_id res chain seq x y z
N MET A 1 48.87 -11.23 -18.78
CA MET A 1 47.74 -11.74 -17.99
C MET A 1 47.21 -10.56 -17.22
N HIS A 2 46.22 -9.85 -17.77
CA HIS A 2 45.49 -8.84 -17.03
C HIS A 2 44.23 -9.54 -16.49
N GLU A 3 44.19 -9.68 -15.18
CA GLU A 3 42.97 -10.06 -14.47
C GLU A 3 41.96 -8.93 -14.69
N MET A 4 40.85 -9.26 -15.32
CA MET A 4 39.68 -8.38 -15.35
C MET A 4 39.08 -8.45 -13.94
N GLU A 5 39.28 -7.39 -13.15
CA GLU A 5 38.51 -7.15 -11.94
C GLU A 5 37.04 -7.06 -12.36
N GLY A 6 36.26 -8.05 -11.98
CA GLY A 6 34.81 -7.98 -12.08
C GLY A 6 34.33 -6.84 -11.19
N SER A 7 33.84 -5.77 -11.79
CA SER A 7 33.11 -4.74 -11.05
C SER A 7 31.86 -5.40 -10.46
N ALA A 8 31.86 -5.61 -9.15
CA ALA A 8 30.63 -5.96 -8.43
C ALA A 8 29.59 -4.87 -8.75
N VAL A 9 28.46 -5.27 -9.30
CA VAL A 9 27.30 -4.37 -9.44
C VAL A 9 26.93 -3.95 -8.02
N PRO A 10 26.80 -2.66 -7.71
CA PRO A 10 26.48 -2.24 -6.36
C PRO A 10 25.10 -2.80 -5.98
N GLU A 11 25.00 -3.44 -4.83
CA GLU A 11 23.76 -3.92 -4.24
C GLU A 11 22.82 -2.73 -4.02
N HIS A 12 21.67 -2.72 -4.70
CA HIS A 12 20.69 -1.63 -4.58
C HIS A 12 19.78 -1.89 -3.38
N THR A 13 19.80 -1.02 -2.39
CA THR A 13 18.86 -1.02 -1.27
C THR A 13 17.88 0.16 -1.36
N TYR A 14 16.75 0.06 -0.65
CA TYR A 14 15.78 1.16 -0.56
C TYR A 14 16.41 2.41 0.07
N ARG A 15 17.34 2.22 1.03
CA ARG A 15 18.14 3.30 1.63
C ARG A 15 19.05 4.00 0.61
N ASP A 16 19.69 3.25 -0.29
CA ASP A 16 20.56 3.81 -1.35
C ASP A 16 19.74 4.57 -2.42
N ALA A 17 18.46 4.26 -2.53
CA ALA A 17 17.51 5.02 -3.34
C ALA A 17 17.01 6.31 -2.65
N GLY A 18 17.41 6.56 -1.40
CA GLY A 18 17.06 7.76 -0.66
C GLY A 18 15.90 7.62 0.32
N VAL A 19 15.41 6.38 0.56
CA VAL A 19 14.32 6.11 1.51
C VAL A 19 14.85 5.26 2.66
N ASP A 20 15.08 5.90 3.82
CA ASP A 20 15.47 5.23 5.05
C ASP A 20 14.24 5.03 5.94
N ILE A 21 13.66 3.82 5.89
CA ILE A 21 12.43 3.44 6.64
C ILE A 21 12.63 3.66 8.15
N ASP A 22 13.82 3.37 8.69
CA ASP A 22 14.10 3.54 10.12
C ASP A 22 14.16 5.03 10.50
N LEU A 23 14.71 5.87 9.62
CA LEU A 23 14.74 7.33 9.83
C LEU A 23 13.33 7.91 9.75
N GLU A 24 12.54 7.49 8.75
CA GLU A 24 11.13 7.89 8.62
C GLU A 24 10.32 7.50 9.86
N ALA A 25 10.46 6.27 10.34
CA ALA A 25 9.77 5.81 11.54
C ALA A 25 10.15 6.65 12.78
N ARG A 26 11.45 7.00 12.95
CA ARG A 26 11.89 7.89 14.04
C ARG A 26 11.35 9.31 13.90
N ALA A 27 11.32 9.85 12.68
CA ALA A 27 10.80 11.19 12.41
C ALA A 27 9.27 11.26 12.68
N VAL A 28 8.51 10.27 12.22
CA VAL A 28 7.08 10.15 12.48
C VAL A 28 6.81 9.99 13.99
N ARG A 29 7.59 9.16 14.70
CA ARG A 29 7.47 9.01 16.14
C ARG A 29 7.71 10.34 16.86
N ALA A 30 8.76 11.09 16.48
CA ALA A 30 9.05 12.39 17.06
C ALA A 30 7.92 13.42 16.86
N LEU A 31 7.22 13.34 15.74
CA LEU A 31 6.02 14.16 15.47
C LEU A 31 4.86 13.70 16.35
N ILE A 32 4.55 12.40 16.38
CA ILE A 32 3.43 11.83 17.17
C ILE A 32 3.59 12.16 18.66
N ASP A 33 4.82 12.09 19.20
CA ASP A 33 5.11 12.40 20.60
C ASP A 33 4.78 13.85 20.98
N LYS A 34 4.63 14.76 20.02
CA LYS A 34 4.18 16.15 20.21
C LYS A 34 2.68 16.35 20.07
N LEU A 35 1.94 15.37 19.54
CA LEU A 35 0.50 15.39 19.40
C LEU A 35 -0.19 14.94 20.69
N THR A 36 -0.07 15.73 21.74
CA THR A 36 -0.55 15.39 23.09
C THR A 36 -2.00 15.81 23.36
N TYR A 37 -2.53 16.76 22.59
CA TYR A 37 -3.93 17.19 22.77
C TYR A 37 -4.89 16.05 22.37
N ARG A 38 -5.88 15.83 23.20
CA ARG A 38 -6.99 14.90 22.94
C ARG A 38 -8.31 15.59 23.18
N ARG A 39 -9.21 15.54 22.20
CA ARG A 39 -10.58 15.98 22.35
C ARG A 39 -11.28 15.11 23.41
N THR A 40 -12.05 15.72 24.29
CA THR A 40 -12.88 15.05 25.31
C THR A 40 -14.36 15.11 24.94
N GLY A 41 -15.15 14.18 25.45
CA GLY A 41 -16.61 14.11 25.22
C GLY A 41 -16.95 13.46 23.87
N ALA A 42 -18.06 13.86 23.26
CA ALA A 42 -18.49 13.33 21.96
C ALA A 42 -17.44 13.56 20.88
N PHE A 43 -17.33 12.60 19.96
CA PHE A 43 -16.35 12.60 18.86
C PHE A 43 -14.89 12.55 19.34
N SER A 44 -14.64 11.88 20.48
CA SER A 44 -13.29 11.59 20.92
C SER A 44 -12.62 10.58 19.98
N MET A 45 -11.28 10.58 19.96
CA MET A 45 -10.50 9.60 19.21
C MET A 45 -10.63 8.21 19.87
N LEU A 46 -10.73 7.16 19.07
CA LEU A 46 -10.62 5.76 19.50
C LEU A 46 -9.23 5.23 19.15
N GLY A 47 -8.65 4.48 20.09
CA GLY A 47 -7.30 3.93 19.93
C GLY A 47 -6.20 5.01 19.94
N GLU A 48 -5.05 4.65 19.37
CA GLU A 48 -3.87 5.51 19.29
C GLU A 48 -3.58 5.92 17.83
N VAL A 49 -2.76 6.95 17.66
CA VAL A 49 -2.24 7.35 16.34
C VAL A 49 -1.22 6.31 15.85
N GLY A 50 -1.34 5.87 14.60
CA GLY A 50 -0.37 4.95 13.98
C GLY A 50 -0.96 3.66 13.41
N HIS A 51 -2.27 3.44 13.54
CA HIS A 51 -2.98 2.39 12.80
C HIS A 51 -3.16 2.82 11.32
N PHE A 52 -3.80 2.02 10.48
CA PHE A 52 -4.04 2.33 9.06
C PHE A 52 -4.93 3.57 8.88
N ALA A 53 -5.91 3.79 9.75
CA ALA A 53 -6.75 4.99 9.76
C ALA A 53 -6.97 5.53 11.18
N GLY A 54 -7.23 6.84 11.30
CA GLY A 54 -7.60 7.47 12.56
C GLY A 54 -9.10 7.34 12.81
N LEU A 55 -9.50 6.87 14.01
CA LEU A 55 -10.88 6.57 14.37
C LEU A 55 -11.47 7.63 15.29
N ILE A 56 -12.74 8.00 15.06
CA ILE A 56 -13.53 8.98 15.85
C ILE A 56 -14.81 8.33 16.32
N ASP A 57 -15.06 8.36 17.63
CA ASP A 57 -16.26 7.83 18.26
C ASP A 57 -17.49 8.70 17.98
N CYS A 58 -18.47 8.17 17.28
CA CYS A 58 -19.75 8.81 16.99
C CYS A 58 -20.93 8.04 17.66
N GLY A 59 -20.67 7.41 18.80
CA GLY A 59 -21.65 6.61 19.54
C GLY A 59 -21.80 5.20 18.98
N SER A 60 -22.86 4.91 18.24
CA SER A 60 -23.08 3.60 17.60
C SER A 60 -22.26 3.42 16.30
N TYR A 61 -21.66 4.48 15.78
CA TYR A 61 -20.83 4.49 14.60
C TYR A 61 -19.43 4.99 14.91
N VAL A 62 -18.49 4.64 14.04
CA VAL A 62 -17.14 5.19 13.97
C VAL A 62 -17.00 5.88 12.65
N LEU A 63 -16.44 7.12 12.66
CA LEU A 63 -15.88 7.75 11.48
C LEU A 63 -14.37 7.50 11.46
N ALA A 64 -13.82 7.37 10.26
CA ALA A 64 -12.38 7.18 10.09
C ALA A 64 -11.84 8.10 9.01
N LEU A 65 -10.58 8.49 9.17
CA LEU A 65 -9.83 9.26 8.17
C LEU A 65 -8.55 8.51 7.85
N ALA A 66 -8.35 8.27 6.55
CA ALA A 66 -7.08 7.83 5.99
C ALA A 66 -6.54 8.93 5.08
N VAL A 67 -5.22 9.12 5.05
CA VAL A 67 -4.53 10.05 4.16
C VAL A 67 -3.29 9.38 3.59
N ASP A 68 -3.16 9.40 2.27
CA ASP A 68 -1.99 8.87 1.56
C ASP A 68 -1.81 9.57 0.20
N GLY A 69 -0.60 9.50 -0.34
CA GLY A 69 -0.22 10.05 -1.62
C GLY A 69 0.20 9.00 -2.64
N VAL A 70 0.30 9.41 -3.89
CA VAL A 70 0.79 8.55 -4.99
C VAL A 70 2.30 8.37 -4.94
N GLY A 71 3.01 9.37 -4.43
CA GLY A 71 4.46 9.34 -4.33
C GLY A 71 5.17 9.39 -5.69
N THR A 72 6.35 8.76 -5.74
CA THR A 72 7.27 8.89 -6.90
C THR A 72 6.80 8.18 -8.18
N LYS A 73 5.66 7.48 -8.17
CA LYS A 73 4.97 7.01 -9.38
C LYS A 73 4.59 8.16 -10.31
N MET A 74 4.32 9.35 -9.74
CA MET A 74 4.07 10.58 -10.50
C MET A 74 5.19 10.90 -11.49
N LEU A 75 6.45 10.61 -11.14
CA LEU A 75 7.59 10.86 -12.02
C LEU A 75 7.63 9.89 -13.22
N VAL A 76 7.11 8.67 -13.05
CA VAL A 76 6.94 7.72 -14.18
C VAL A 76 5.81 8.19 -15.10
N ALA A 77 4.70 8.66 -14.51
CA ALA A 77 3.60 9.26 -15.28
C ALA A 77 4.07 10.49 -16.08
N ASP A 78 4.92 11.33 -15.50
CA ASP A 78 5.54 12.47 -16.20
C ASP A 78 6.47 12.01 -17.33
N ALA A 79 7.30 10.98 -17.12
CA ALA A 79 8.20 10.46 -18.15
C ALA A 79 7.44 9.87 -19.34
N LEU A 80 6.31 9.21 -19.08
CA LEU A 80 5.47 8.57 -20.11
C LEU A 80 4.36 9.49 -20.66
N GLN A 81 4.18 10.68 -20.07
CA GLN A 81 3.10 11.62 -20.39
C GLN A 81 1.71 10.97 -20.30
N ASP A 82 1.52 10.08 -19.30
CA ASP A 82 0.26 9.38 -19.04
C ASP A 82 -0.09 9.42 -17.53
N TRP A 83 -1.08 10.21 -17.17
CA TRP A 83 -1.54 10.41 -15.80
C TRP A 83 -2.90 9.76 -15.50
N ARG A 84 -3.46 8.99 -16.44
CA ARG A 84 -4.83 8.42 -16.30
C ARG A 84 -4.98 7.45 -15.14
N THR A 85 -3.90 6.77 -14.73
CA THR A 85 -3.95 5.75 -13.69
C THR A 85 -3.64 6.28 -12.29
N VAL A 86 -2.90 7.40 -12.18
CA VAL A 86 -2.43 7.91 -10.88
C VAL A 86 -3.57 8.41 -9.98
N GLY A 87 -4.69 8.86 -10.57
CA GLY A 87 -5.91 9.17 -9.80
C GLY A 87 -6.51 7.93 -9.14
N ILE A 88 -6.48 6.76 -9.84
CA ILE A 88 -6.89 5.48 -9.26
C ILE A 88 -5.95 5.09 -8.11
N ASP A 89 -4.64 5.26 -8.29
CA ASP A 89 -3.64 5.00 -7.23
C ASP A 89 -3.92 5.85 -5.99
N CYS A 90 -4.18 7.15 -6.17
CA CYS A 90 -4.48 8.06 -5.06
C CYS A 90 -5.70 7.59 -4.26
N VAL A 91 -6.78 7.23 -4.94
CA VAL A 91 -7.97 6.67 -4.28
C VAL A 91 -7.65 5.33 -3.62
N ALA A 92 -6.97 4.42 -4.32
CA ALA A 92 -6.68 3.07 -3.85
C ALA A 92 -5.88 3.04 -2.56
N MET A 93 -4.83 3.87 -2.45
CA MET A 93 -3.99 3.94 -1.26
C MET A 93 -4.81 4.31 -0.02
N ASN A 94 -5.74 5.25 -0.16
CA ASN A 94 -6.59 5.71 0.93
C ASN A 94 -7.71 4.72 1.29
N VAL A 95 -8.45 4.22 0.29
CA VAL A 95 -9.61 3.35 0.56
C VAL A 95 -9.20 1.96 1.04
N ASN A 96 -8.07 1.43 0.57
CA ASN A 96 -7.56 0.15 1.03
C ASN A 96 -7.17 0.19 2.52
N ASP A 97 -6.66 1.31 3.01
CA ASP A 97 -6.37 1.52 4.43
C ASP A 97 -7.64 1.60 5.29
N LEU A 98 -8.76 2.10 4.74
CA LEU A 98 -10.06 2.00 5.39
C LEU A 98 -10.58 0.57 5.40
N TYR A 99 -10.48 -0.15 4.29
CA TYR A 99 -10.93 -1.53 4.17
C TYR A 99 -10.23 -2.46 5.17
N VAL A 100 -8.95 -2.21 5.52
CA VAL A 100 -8.21 -2.98 6.53
C VAL A 100 -8.93 -3.02 7.88
N MET A 101 -9.68 -1.97 8.19
CA MET A 101 -10.44 -1.87 9.44
C MET A 101 -11.94 -2.13 9.27
N ASN A 102 -12.35 -2.71 8.13
CA ASN A 102 -13.75 -2.97 7.76
C ASN A 102 -14.59 -1.69 7.66
N LEU A 103 -14.00 -0.58 7.24
CA LEU A 103 -14.66 0.71 7.10
C LEU A 103 -15.10 0.92 5.66
N GLU A 104 -16.36 1.36 5.46
CA GLU A 104 -16.89 1.73 4.15
C GLU A 104 -16.46 3.16 3.79
N PRO A 105 -15.72 3.37 2.67
CA PRO A 105 -15.41 4.71 2.18
C PRO A 105 -16.67 5.44 1.73
N VAL A 106 -16.83 6.70 2.13
CA VAL A 106 -18.04 7.48 1.78
C VAL A 106 -17.74 8.80 1.08
N ALA A 107 -16.59 9.42 1.40
CA ALA A 107 -16.21 10.70 0.80
C ALA A 107 -14.69 10.80 0.64
N PHE A 108 -14.27 11.53 -0.39
CA PHE A 108 -12.87 11.75 -0.73
C PHE A 108 -12.62 13.22 -1.08
N VAL A 109 -11.46 13.71 -0.70
CA VAL A 109 -10.91 14.99 -1.16
C VAL A 109 -9.47 14.78 -1.57
N ASP A 110 -9.04 15.44 -2.66
CA ASP A 110 -7.66 15.41 -3.15
C ASP A 110 -6.89 16.68 -2.79
N TYR A 111 -5.58 16.57 -2.80
CA TYR A 111 -4.66 17.69 -2.76
C TYR A 111 -3.63 17.52 -3.90
N ILE A 112 -3.64 18.47 -4.83
CA ILE A 112 -2.69 18.54 -5.95
C ILE A 112 -1.77 19.73 -5.75
N ALA A 113 -0.47 19.45 -5.58
CA ALA A 113 0.57 20.46 -5.54
C ALA A 113 1.43 20.39 -6.81
N THR A 114 1.58 21.50 -7.54
CA THR A 114 2.33 21.50 -8.80
C THR A 114 3.16 22.78 -8.97
N ASP A 115 4.24 22.71 -9.73
CA ASP A 115 5.00 23.90 -10.16
C ASP A 115 4.37 24.58 -11.38
N SER A 116 3.56 23.84 -12.17
CA SER A 116 2.90 24.35 -13.36
C SER A 116 1.60 23.59 -13.66
N LEU A 117 0.56 24.34 -14.03
CA LEU A 117 -0.75 23.77 -14.38
C LEU A 117 -0.81 23.41 -15.87
N SER A 118 -1.39 22.23 -16.17
CA SER A 118 -1.82 21.81 -17.50
C SER A 118 -3.25 21.28 -17.41
N PRO A 119 -4.21 21.89 -18.14
CA PRO A 119 -5.59 21.38 -18.18
C PRO A 119 -5.68 19.93 -18.64
N GLU A 120 -4.85 19.52 -19.58
CA GLU A 120 -4.83 18.16 -20.16
C GLU A 120 -4.37 17.14 -19.11
N LYS A 121 -3.30 17.47 -18.34
CA LYS A 121 -2.82 16.65 -17.22
C LYS A 121 -3.90 16.55 -16.13
N MET A 122 -4.51 17.67 -15.73
CA MET A 122 -5.57 17.68 -14.74
C MET A 122 -6.77 16.86 -15.17
N ALA A 123 -7.15 16.90 -16.46
CA ALA A 123 -8.25 16.09 -16.98
C ALA A 123 -7.96 14.58 -16.84
N GLN A 124 -6.76 14.13 -17.20
CA GLN A 124 -6.36 12.73 -17.05
C GLN A 124 -6.35 12.28 -15.58
N ILE A 125 -5.83 13.11 -14.67
CA ILE A 125 -5.87 12.81 -13.22
C ILE A 125 -7.32 12.71 -12.75
N GLY A 126 -8.19 13.64 -13.18
CA GLY A 126 -9.61 13.65 -12.87
C GLY A 126 -10.34 12.38 -13.37
N GLU A 127 -10.02 11.89 -14.57
CA GLU A 127 -10.52 10.60 -15.09
C GLU A 127 -10.15 9.46 -14.15
N GLY A 128 -8.89 9.40 -13.71
CA GLY A 128 -8.39 8.39 -12.77
C GLY A 128 -9.06 8.47 -11.39
N LEU A 129 -9.19 9.67 -10.83
CA LEU A 129 -9.88 9.89 -9.56
C LEU A 129 -11.35 9.44 -9.64
N ASN A 130 -12.06 9.80 -10.72
CA ASN A 130 -13.44 9.40 -10.95
C ASN A 130 -13.58 7.86 -11.08
N GLU A 131 -12.67 7.22 -11.79
CA GLU A 131 -12.69 5.75 -11.91
C GLU A 131 -12.38 5.08 -10.57
N GLY A 132 -11.42 5.56 -9.80
CA GLY A 132 -11.14 5.08 -8.45
C GLY A 132 -12.35 5.22 -7.52
N ALA A 133 -13.00 6.38 -7.52
CA ALA A 133 -14.21 6.64 -6.74
C ALA A 133 -15.37 5.71 -7.14
N ARG A 134 -15.54 5.45 -8.44
CA ARG A 134 -16.52 4.47 -8.95
C ARG A 134 -16.25 3.07 -8.44
N GLN A 135 -14.99 2.61 -8.45
CA GLN A 135 -14.59 1.29 -7.94
C GLN A 135 -14.82 1.17 -6.43
N ALA A 136 -14.54 2.23 -5.68
CA ALA A 136 -14.73 2.30 -4.24
C ALA A 136 -16.17 2.60 -3.82
N ASN A 137 -17.05 2.94 -4.77
CA ASN A 137 -18.45 3.36 -4.54
C ASN A 137 -18.54 4.55 -3.55
N MET A 138 -17.73 5.60 -3.76
CA MET A 138 -17.72 6.78 -2.90
C MET A 138 -17.81 8.08 -3.70
N ASN A 139 -18.11 9.20 -3.04
CA ASN A 139 -18.17 10.51 -3.67
C ASN A 139 -16.84 11.27 -3.51
N ILE A 140 -16.39 11.93 -4.57
CA ILE A 140 -15.40 13.01 -4.46
C ILE A 140 -16.19 14.27 -4.13
N VAL A 141 -15.96 14.84 -2.95
CA VAL A 141 -16.74 15.95 -2.41
C VAL A 141 -16.01 17.30 -2.47
N GLY A 142 -14.76 17.31 -2.88
CA GLY A 142 -13.92 18.50 -3.00
C GLY A 142 -12.47 18.15 -3.23
N GLY A 143 -11.62 19.14 -3.16
CA GLY A 143 -10.17 19.02 -3.30
C GLY A 143 -9.52 20.41 -3.31
N GLU A 144 -8.20 20.43 -3.38
CA GLU A 144 -7.39 21.66 -3.47
C GLU A 144 -6.32 21.48 -4.56
N THR A 145 -6.15 22.48 -5.40
CA THR A 145 -5.08 22.53 -6.40
C THR A 145 -4.23 23.78 -6.19
N ALA A 146 -2.99 23.57 -5.75
CA ALA A 146 -2.05 24.64 -5.41
C ALA A 146 -0.88 24.71 -6.41
N THR A 147 -0.64 25.90 -6.99
CA THR A 147 0.57 26.16 -7.79
C THR A 147 1.67 26.68 -6.88
N LEU A 148 2.66 25.83 -6.58
CA LEU A 148 3.71 26.05 -5.57
C LEU A 148 5.10 26.10 -6.20
N ARG A 149 5.35 27.08 -7.07
CA ARG A 149 6.64 27.28 -7.76
C ARG A 149 7.77 27.48 -6.76
N GLY A 150 8.84 26.70 -6.94
CA GLY A 150 10.02 26.74 -6.05
C GLY A 150 9.88 25.95 -4.77
N LEU A 151 8.68 25.47 -4.40
CA LEU A 151 8.44 24.55 -3.29
C LEU A 151 8.29 23.11 -3.79
N VAL A 152 7.54 22.91 -4.88
CA VAL A 152 7.33 21.61 -5.52
C VAL A 152 8.03 21.63 -6.88
N LYS A 153 8.59 20.50 -7.28
CA LYS A 153 9.11 20.25 -8.62
C LYS A 153 8.26 19.16 -9.27
N GLY A 154 7.60 19.50 -10.38
CA GLY A 154 6.63 18.61 -11.03
C GLY A 154 5.26 18.64 -10.34
N LEU A 155 4.70 17.49 -10.03
CA LEU A 155 3.37 17.35 -9.43
C LEU A 155 3.38 16.32 -8.31
N ASP A 156 2.76 16.66 -7.18
CA ASP A 156 2.41 15.72 -6.11
C ASP A 156 0.89 15.60 -6.01
N LEU A 157 0.41 14.38 -5.76
CA LEU A 157 -1.01 14.04 -5.65
C LEU A 157 -1.22 13.20 -4.39
N ALA A 158 -2.02 13.72 -3.48
CA ALA A 158 -2.44 13.05 -2.26
C ALA A 158 -3.95 13.13 -2.09
N GLY A 159 -4.49 12.30 -1.21
CA GLY A 159 -5.92 12.32 -0.91
C GLY A 159 -6.20 12.07 0.56
N THR A 160 -7.42 12.39 0.95
CA THR A 160 -7.97 12.04 2.26
C THR A 160 -9.33 11.40 2.07
N CYS A 161 -9.51 10.22 2.64
CA CYS A 161 -10.75 9.47 2.57
C CYS A 161 -11.44 9.41 3.93
N LEU A 162 -12.74 9.70 3.95
CA LEU A 162 -13.62 9.50 5.08
C LEU A 162 -14.31 8.11 4.96
N GLY A 163 -14.16 7.30 5.99
CA GLY A 163 -14.86 6.02 6.14
C GLY A 163 -15.86 6.03 7.28
N VAL A 164 -16.80 5.10 7.25
CA VAL A 164 -17.79 4.88 8.30
C VAL A 164 -18.01 3.39 8.53
N GLN A 165 -18.28 3.01 9.79
CA GLN A 165 -18.73 1.67 10.15
C GLN A 165 -19.50 1.72 11.47
N LYS A 166 -20.33 0.71 11.74
CA LYS A 166 -20.83 0.45 13.09
C LYS A 166 -19.67 0.09 14.00
N LYS A 167 -19.70 0.61 15.22
CA LYS A 167 -18.57 0.51 16.16
C LYS A 167 -18.18 -0.94 16.47
N ASP A 168 -19.16 -1.82 16.59
CA ASP A 168 -19.01 -3.25 16.87
C ASP A 168 -18.52 -4.10 15.69
N LEU A 169 -18.48 -3.51 14.48
CA LEU A 169 -18.01 -4.16 13.25
C LEU A 169 -16.62 -3.69 12.82
N VAL A 170 -16.00 -2.74 13.52
CA VAL A 170 -14.62 -2.29 13.22
C VAL A 170 -13.65 -3.42 13.58
N ILE A 171 -12.72 -3.69 12.65
CA ILE A 171 -11.67 -4.71 12.84
C ILE A 171 -10.34 -3.99 13.07
N THR A 172 -9.71 -4.22 14.21
CA THR A 172 -8.45 -3.58 14.63
C THR A 172 -7.26 -4.54 14.69
N GLY A 173 -7.52 -5.85 14.58
CA GLY A 173 -6.51 -6.89 14.79
C GLY A 173 -6.48 -7.47 16.19
N GLU A 174 -7.24 -6.91 17.17
CA GLU A 174 -7.29 -7.40 18.55
C GLU A 174 -7.76 -8.85 18.69
N ALA A 175 -8.50 -9.36 17.70
CA ALA A 175 -8.99 -10.74 17.68
C ALA A 175 -7.97 -11.75 17.10
N ILE A 176 -6.84 -11.29 16.60
CA ILE A 176 -5.79 -12.16 16.02
C ILE A 176 -5.21 -13.04 17.12
N VAL A 177 -5.09 -14.33 16.83
CA VAL A 177 -4.50 -15.31 17.75
C VAL A 177 -3.59 -16.29 16.99
N PRO A 178 -2.58 -16.88 17.65
CA PRO A 178 -1.80 -17.96 17.06
C PRO A 178 -2.68 -19.10 16.53
N GLY A 179 -2.36 -19.62 15.35
CA GLY A 179 -3.17 -20.61 14.64
C GLY A 179 -4.19 -20.02 13.67
N ASP A 180 -4.39 -18.69 13.64
CA ASP A 180 -5.07 -18.04 12.52
C ASP A 180 -4.27 -18.20 11.24
N VAL A 181 -4.96 -18.32 10.12
CA VAL A 181 -4.32 -18.40 8.80
C VAL A 181 -4.25 -17.03 8.15
N ILE A 182 -3.20 -16.84 7.34
CA ILE A 182 -3.01 -15.66 6.50
C ILE A 182 -3.47 -16.02 5.10
N VAL A 183 -4.51 -15.35 4.61
CA VAL A 183 -5.02 -15.53 3.25
C VAL A 183 -4.62 -14.32 2.42
N GLY A 184 -3.65 -14.50 1.52
CA GLY A 184 -3.15 -13.45 0.64
C GLY A 184 -4.04 -13.22 -0.57
N LEU A 185 -4.19 -11.96 -0.97
CA LEU A 185 -4.91 -11.50 -2.14
C LEU A 185 -3.93 -10.92 -3.17
N PRO A 186 -4.07 -11.29 -4.46
CA PRO A 186 -3.15 -10.84 -5.49
C PRO A 186 -3.14 -9.31 -5.65
N SER A 187 -1.95 -8.73 -5.84
CA SER A 187 -1.79 -7.36 -6.32
C SER A 187 -2.02 -7.26 -7.83
N SER A 188 -2.19 -6.04 -8.34
CA SER A 188 -2.22 -5.76 -9.79
C SER A 188 -0.82 -5.52 -10.38
N GLY A 189 0.19 -5.45 -9.55
CA GLY A 189 1.57 -5.12 -9.88
C GLY A 189 2.26 -4.45 -8.71
N ILE A 190 3.14 -3.49 -9.00
CA ILE A 190 3.97 -2.81 -8.00
C ILE A 190 3.15 -1.94 -7.02
N HIS A 191 1.95 -1.52 -7.43
CA HIS A 191 1.11 -0.54 -6.74
C HIS A 191 1.79 0.84 -6.70
N SER A 192 1.70 1.55 -5.56
CA SER A 192 2.28 2.88 -5.38
C SER A 192 3.44 2.91 -4.37
N ASN A 193 4.07 1.76 -4.11
CA ASN A 193 5.13 1.62 -3.12
C ASN A 193 6.41 1.05 -3.71
N GLY A 194 7.57 1.38 -3.12
CA GLY A 194 8.87 0.96 -3.61
C GLY A 194 9.30 1.65 -4.91
N LEU A 195 8.54 2.63 -5.39
CA LEU A 195 8.76 3.28 -6.70
C LEU A 195 10.08 4.05 -6.78
N THR A 196 10.59 4.57 -5.68
CA THR A 196 11.88 5.26 -5.66
C THR A 196 13.01 4.31 -6.05
N LEU A 197 13.03 3.10 -5.48
CA LEU A 197 14.01 2.06 -5.82
C LEU A 197 13.76 1.53 -7.24
N ALA A 198 12.51 1.19 -7.59
CA ALA A 198 12.18 0.66 -8.91
C ALA A 198 12.59 1.63 -10.04
N ARG A 199 12.30 2.92 -9.89
CA ARG A 199 12.69 3.96 -10.85
C ARG A 199 14.21 4.08 -10.97
N LYS A 200 14.93 4.10 -9.85
CA LYS A 200 16.39 4.17 -9.85
C LYS A 200 16.98 3.05 -10.71
N ILE A 201 16.54 1.80 -10.50
CA ILE A 201 17.02 0.65 -11.27
C ILE A 201 16.67 0.79 -12.76
N VAL A 202 15.44 1.19 -13.08
CA VAL A 202 15.02 1.39 -14.49
C VAL A 202 15.85 2.49 -15.15
N GLU A 203 16.05 3.62 -14.50
CA GLU A 203 16.75 4.79 -15.04
C GLU A 203 18.26 4.55 -15.16
N GLU A 204 18.88 3.70 -14.31
CA GLU A 204 20.31 3.37 -14.36
C GLU A 204 20.62 2.20 -15.31
N CYS A 205 19.73 1.21 -15.43
CA CYS A 205 20.03 -0.07 -16.08
C CYS A 205 19.23 -0.34 -17.37
N ALA A 206 18.15 0.44 -17.64
CA ALA A 206 17.23 0.17 -18.75
C ALA A 206 16.53 1.44 -19.24
N SER A 207 15.31 1.27 -19.80
CA SER A 207 14.39 2.35 -20.11
C SER A 207 12.94 1.90 -19.80
N TYR A 208 12.02 2.85 -19.71
CA TYR A 208 10.60 2.53 -19.50
C TYR A 208 9.97 1.73 -20.66
N ASP A 209 10.58 1.75 -21.86
CA ASP A 209 10.16 0.97 -23.04
C ASP A 209 10.67 -0.47 -23.02
N THR A 210 11.50 -0.87 -22.05
CA THR A 210 12.05 -2.22 -21.97
C THR A 210 10.93 -3.24 -21.79
N PRO A 211 10.83 -4.27 -22.67
CA PRO A 211 9.75 -5.23 -22.61
C PRO A 211 9.91 -6.24 -21.45
N LEU A 212 8.79 -6.60 -20.85
CA LEU A 212 8.68 -7.67 -19.85
C LEU A 212 8.08 -8.94 -20.44
N PRO A 213 8.31 -10.12 -19.83
CA PRO A 213 7.75 -11.40 -20.31
C PRO A 213 6.23 -11.46 -20.36
N ASN A 214 5.52 -10.59 -19.64
CA ASN A 214 4.06 -10.49 -19.62
C ASN A 214 3.48 -9.69 -20.79
N GLY A 215 4.31 -9.23 -21.73
CA GLY A 215 3.91 -8.48 -22.92
C GLY A 215 3.74 -6.98 -22.72
N LYS A 216 3.98 -6.46 -21.52
CA LYS A 216 4.03 -5.01 -21.22
C LYS A 216 5.46 -4.49 -21.27
N THR A 217 5.62 -3.18 -21.37
CA THR A 217 6.88 -2.51 -21.05
C THR A 217 7.02 -2.28 -19.54
N LEU A 218 8.23 -1.97 -19.07
CA LEU A 218 8.46 -1.59 -17.65
C LEU A 218 7.59 -0.40 -17.25
N GLY A 219 7.49 0.61 -18.10
CA GLY A 219 6.65 1.78 -17.84
C GLY A 219 5.17 1.45 -17.73
N GLU A 220 4.63 0.66 -18.64
CA GLU A 220 3.23 0.20 -18.60
C GLU A 220 2.94 -0.67 -17.38
N ASP A 221 3.88 -1.51 -16.97
CA ASP A 221 3.70 -2.35 -15.77
C ASP A 221 3.75 -1.52 -14.50
N ILE A 222 4.69 -0.57 -14.39
CA ILE A 222 4.78 0.38 -13.26
C ILE A 222 3.53 1.25 -13.18
N LEU A 223 2.98 1.74 -14.29
CA LEU A 223 1.76 2.54 -14.32
C LEU A 223 0.48 1.71 -14.16
N THR A 224 0.57 0.37 -14.10
CA THR A 224 -0.62 -0.43 -13.73
C THR A 224 -1.17 0.08 -12.40
N PRO A 225 -2.47 0.49 -12.34
CA PRO A 225 -3.01 1.11 -11.13
C PRO A 225 -3.06 0.15 -9.95
N THR A 226 -2.92 0.68 -8.78
CA THR A 226 -3.11 -0.02 -7.51
C THR A 226 -4.52 -0.61 -7.46
N ARG A 227 -4.62 -1.89 -7.11
CA ARG A 227 -5.90 -2.58 -6.99
C ARG A 227 -6.71 -2.00 -5.82
N ILE A 228 -7.97 -1.66 -6.09
CA ILE A 228 -8.95 -1.30 -5.05
C ILE A 228 -9.63 -2.58 -4.58
N TYR A 229 -9.50 -2.90 -3.30
CA TYR A 229 -9.99 -4.16 -2.70
C TYR A 229 -11.43 -4.06 -2.16
N ALA A 230 -12.31 -3.31 -2.81
CA ALA A 230 -13.70 -3.07 -2.34
C ALA A 230 -14.50 -4.35 -2.01
N GLY A 231 -14.20 -5.46 -2.69
CA GLY A 231 -14.83 -6.76 -2.44
C GLY A 231 -14.59 -7.35 -1.04
N VAL A 232 -13.58 -6.86 -0.32
CA VAL A 232 -13.20 -7.42 0.99
C VAL A 232 -14.27 -7.17 2.05
N LEU A 233 -15.04 -6.08 1.97
CA LEU A 233 -16.10 -5.78 2.93
C LEU A 233 -17.22 -6.85 2.92
N ARG A 234 -17.54 -7.42 1.74
CA ARG A 234 -18.57 -8.48 1.64
C ARG A 234 -18.13 -9.78 2.32
N VAL A 235 -16.83 -10.04 2.37
CA VAL A 235 -16.29 -11.24 3.01
C VAL A 235 -16.48 -11.16 4.53
N THR A 236 -16.32 -9.99 5.12
CA THR A 236 -16.49 -9.77 6.56
C THR A 236 -17.94 -9.98 7.03
N GLU A 237 -18.91 -9.85 6.12
CA GLU A 237 -20.33 -10.16 6.41
C GLU A 237 -20.60 -11.67 6.44
N GLY A 238 -19.79 -12.47 5.75
CA GLY A 238 -20.02 -13.91 5.53
C GLY A 238 -19.21 -14.84 6.43
N CYS A 239 -18.13 -14.37 7.05
CA CYS A 239 -17.29 -15.20 7.91
C CYS A 239 -16.51 -14.37 8.92
N SER A 240 -15.91 -15.06 9.93
CA SER A 240 -15.08 -14.42 10.94
C SER A 240 -13.76 -13.97 10.35
N ILE A 241 -13.43 -12.69 10.52
CA ILE A 241 -12.15 -12.08 10.16
C ILE A 241 -11.58 -11.46 11.42
N HIS A 242 -10.34 -11.80 11.78
CA HIS A 242 -9.68 -11.30 12.98
C HIS A 242 -8.79 -10.09 12.70
N GLY A 243 -8.28 -9.96 11.47
CA GLY A 243 -7.48 -8.83 11.01
C GLY A 243 -7.39 -8.78 9.49
N MET A 244 -6.97 -7.65 8.98
CA MET A 244 -6.68 -7.43 7.56
C MET A 244 -5.43 -6.55 7.43
N CYS A 245 -4.69 -6.70 6.35
CA CYS A 245 -3.46 -5.97 6.08
C CYS A 245 -3.41 -5.48 4.63
N HIS A 246 -3.17 -4.19 4.44
CA HIS A 246 -2.78 -3.62 3.15
C HIS A 246 -1.25 -3.66 3.06
N ILE A 247 -0.71 -4.32 2.04
CA ILE A 247 0.72 -4.48 1.86
C ILE A 247 1.23 -3.30 1.01
N THR A 248 1.83 -2.33 1.68
CA THR A 248 2.32 -1.07 1.11
C THR A 248 3.84 -0.91 1.28
N GLY A 249 4.34 0.30 1.41
CA GLY A 249 5.74 0.56 1.77
C GLY A 249 6.13 -0.14 3.07
N GLY A 250 7.27 -0.81 3.08
CA GLY A 250 7.65 -1.72 4.15
C GLY A 250 7.22 -3.19 3.90
N GLY A 251 6.55 -3.49 2.78
CA GLY A 251 6.23 -4.84 2.35
C GLY A 251 5.54 -5.67 3.41
N LEU A 252 6.02 -6.87 3.68
CA LEU A 252 5.45 -7.77 4.68
C LEU A 252 5.55 -7.25 6.13
N LEU A 253 6.42 -6.27 6.41
CA LEU A 253 6.51 -5.67 7.75
C LEU A 253 5.21 -4.95 8.16
N ASN A 254 4.30 -4.64 7.23
CA ASN A 254 2.99 -4.09 7.54
C ASN A 254 2.15 -4.98 8.47
N PHE A 255 2.38 -6.28 8.50
CA PHE A 255 1.71 -7.18 9.45
C PHE A 255 1.98 -6.82 10.93
N ARG A 256 3.15 -6.25 11.23
CA ARG A 256 3.52 -5.83 12.59
C ARG A 256 2.63 -4.71 13.15
N ARG A 257 1.84 -4.05 12.29
CA ARG A 257 0.88 -3.01 12.68
C ARG A 257 -0.40 -3.58 13.28
N LEU A 258 -0.65 -4.89 13.13
CA LEU A 258 -1.90 -5.53 13.52
C LEU A 258 -1.88 -6.09 14.94
N ALA A 259 -0.81 -6.79 15.31
CA ALA A 259 -0.66 -7.45 16.59
C ALA A 259 0.80 -7.79 16.89
N ASP A 260 1.11 -7.98 18.16
CA ASP A 260 2.46 -8.40 18.61
C ASP A 260 2.56 -9.94 18.61
N TYR A 261 2.33 -10.52 17.41
CA TYR A 261 2.47 -11.94 17.12
C TYR A 261 3.43 -12.17 15.94
N GLY A 262 3.68 -13.44 15.64
CA GLY A 262 4.43 -13.87 14.47
C GLY A 262 3.56 -14.03 13.24
N PHE A 263 4.03 -13.55 12.09
CA PHE A 263 3.37 -13.76 10.81
C PHE A 263 4.30 -14.55 9.90
N SER A 264 4.02 -15.85 9.72
CA SER A 264 4.85 -16.78 8.98
C SER A 264 4.29 -17.02 7.58
N ILE A 265 4.95 -16.48 6.55
CA ILE A 265 4.59 -16.66 5.15
C ILE A 265 5.37 -17.85 4.60
N THR A 266 4.70 -18.99 4.45
CA THR A 266 5.30 -20.25 4.01
C THR A 266 5.11 -20.53 2.52
N ALA A 267 3.98 -20.06 1.94
CA ALA A 267 3.58 -20.26 0.56
C ALA A 267 3.18 -18.92 -0.10
N PRO A 268 4.13 -17.99 -0.35
CA PRO A 268 3.81 -16.70 -0.94
C PRO A 268 3.11 -16.84 -2.30
N LEU A 269 2.34 -15.83 -2.68
CA LEU A 269 1.68 -15.78 -3.99
C LEU A 269 2.70 -15.75 -5.13
N GLU A 270 2.22 -15.99 -6.36
CA GLU A 270 3.05 -15.87 -7.55
C GLU A 270 3.61 -14.44 -7.66
N VAL A 271 4.93 -14.35 -7.86
CA VAL A 271 5.62 -13.07 -7.99
C VAL A 271 5.48 -12.56 -9.43
N PRO A 272 4.89 -11.38 -9.68
CA PRO A 272 4.79 -10.75 -10.99
C PRO A 272 6.16 -10.51 -11.65
N ALA A 273 6.17 -10.44 -12.99
CA ALA A 273 7.39 -10.33 -13.79
C ALA A 273 8.24 -9.10 -13.44
N ILE A 274 7.59 -7.96 -13.13
CA ILE A 274 8.28 -6.72 -12.75
C ILE A 274 9.20 -6.92 -11.56
N PHE A 275 8.77 -7.65 -10.51
CA PHE A 275 9.59 -7.84 -9.31
C PHE A 275 10.79 -8.75 -9.57
N ARG A 276 10.62 -9.79 -10.40
CA ARG A 276 11.74 -10.63 -10.83
C ARG A 276 12.78 -9.82 -11.60
N TRP A 277 12.30 -8.99 -12.53
CA TRP A 277 13.16 -8.11 -13.30
C TRP A 277 13.92 -7.12 -12.40
N LEU A 278 13.23 -6.47 -11.45
CA LEU A 278 13.84 -5.55 -10.50
C LEU A 278 14.89 -6.24 -9.62
N GLN A 279 14.58 -7.44 -9.13
CA GLN A 279 15.48 -8.22 -8.30
C GLN A 279 16.76 -8.62 -9.04
N GLU A 280 16.61 -9.17 -10.24
CA GLU A 280 17.73 -9.65 -11.06
C GLU A 280 18.60 -8.49 -11.58
N THR A 281 17.97 -7.41 -12.04
CA THR A 281 18.67 -6.25 -12.62
C THR A 281 19.32 -5.38 -11.54
N GLY A 282 18.65 -5.20 -10.40
CA GLY A 282 19.14 -4.40 -9.29
C GLY A 282 20.01 -5.17 -8.30
N ASP A 283 20.24 -6.48 -8.52
CA ASP A 283 20.96 -7.38 -7.59
C ASP A 283 20.47 -7.24 -6.14
N ILE A 284 19.11 -7.26 -5.96
CA ILE A 284 18.48 -7.02 -4.66
C ILE A 284 18.32 -8.34 -3.92
N ASP A 285 18.71 -8.36 -2.64
CA ASP A 285 18.47 -9.50 -1.77
C ASP A 285 16.98 -9.86 -1.67
N GLY A 286 16.68 -11.15 -1.59
CA GLY A 286 15.31 -11.63 -1.53
C GLY A 286 14.52 -11.10 -0.34
N ALA A 287 15.13 -10.97 0.84
CA ALA A 287 14.47 -10.41 2.03
C ALA A 287 14.16 -8.91 1.84
N GLU A 288 15.11 -8.15 1.25
CA GLU A 288 14.91 -6.72 0.94
C GLU A 288 13.77 -6.51 -0.06
N MET A 289 13.60 -7.40 -1.05
CA MET A 289 12.44 -7.35 -1.96
C MET A 289 11.11 -7.41 -1.20
N TYR A 290 10.98 -8.32 -0.23
CA TYR A 290 9.76 -8.46 0.58
C TYR A 290 9.60 -7.40 1.67
N ARG A 291 10.67 -6.66 2.02
CA ARG A 291 10.62 -5.47 2.89
C ARG A 291 10.18 -4.21 2.14
N THR A 292 10.44 -4.16 0.84
CA THR A 292 10.20 -2.95 0.02
C THR A 292 8.92 -3.05 -0.79
N PHE A 293 8.62 -4.24 -1.33
CA PHE A 293 7.54 -4.45 -2.30
C PHE A 293 6.48 -5.42 -1.80
N ASN A 294 5.30 -5.37 -2.41
CA ASN A 294 4.21 -6.30 -2.13
C ASN A 294 4.45 -7.72 -2.69
N MET A 295 5.39 -7.91 -3.58
CA MET A 295 5.80 -9.19 -4.20
C MET A 295 4.64 -10.05 -4.72
N GLY A 296 3.58 -9.40 -5.22
CA GLY A 296 2.39 -10.07 -5.74
C GLY A 296 1.24 -10.24 -4.74
N MET A 297 1.43 -9.90 -3.47
CA MET A 297 0.41 -9.91 -2.43
C MET A 297 0.11 -8.49 -1.96
N GLY A 298 -0.94 -7.86 -2.49
CA GLY A 298 -1.25 -6.47 -2.13
C GLY A 298 -2.16 -6.33 -0.91
N TYR A 299 -2.81 -7.41 -0.49
CA TYR A 299 -3.71 -7.41 0.66
C TYR A 299 -3.74 -8.80 1.31
N ALA A 300 -4.08 -8.88 2.59
CA ALA A 300 -4.26 -10.14 3.28
C ALA A 300 -5.37 -10.10 4.32
N TYR A 301 -6.05 -11.23 4.51
CA TYR A 301 -6.88 -11.51 5.68
C TYR A 301 -6.11 -12.34 6.69
N ILE A 302 -6.39 -12.08 7.95
CA ILE A 302 -6.04 -12.96 9.08
C ILE A 302 -7.34 -13.49 9.65
N ALA A 303 -7.52 -14.80 9.62
CA ALA A 303 -8.81 -15.41 9.94
C ALA A 303 -8.64 -16.83 10.49
N PRO A 304 -9.63 -17.34 11.24
CA PRO A 304 -9.61 -18.74 11.64
C PRO A 304 -9.73 -19.67 10.45
N PRO A 305 -9.14 -20.88 10.47
CA PRO A 305 -9.12 -21.82 9.34
C PRO A 305 -10.50 -22.10 8.71
N ARG A 306 -11.56 -22.08 9.51
CA ARG A 306 -12.95 -22.29 9.03
C ARG A 306 -13.43 -21.22 8.05
N SER A 307 -12.81 -20.02 8.02
CA SER A 307 -13.18 -18.91 7.13
C SER A 307 -12.56 -19.01 5.74
N VAL A 308 -11.52 -19.84 5.55
CA VAL A 308 -10.72 -19.92 4.31
C VAL A 308 -11.59 -20.15 3.08
N ALA A 309 -12.44 -21.18 3.12
CA ALA A 309 -13.29 -21.53 1.96
C ALA A 309 -14.21 -20.38 1.52
N THR A 310 -14.73 -19.60 2.48
CA THR A 310 -15.56 -18.41 2.19
C THR A 310 -14.72 -17.33 1.52
N ILE A 311 -13.52 -17.05 2.03
CA ILE A 311 -12.63 -16.03 1.47
C ILE A 311 -12.21 -16.41 0.04
N GLU A 312 -11.72 -17.63 -0.16
CA GLU A 312 -11.24 -18.11 -1.48
C GLU A 312 -12.36 -18.16 -2.53
N SER A 313 -13.59 -18.48 -2.12
CA SER A 313 -14.74 -18.48 -3.03
C SER A 313 -15.20 -17.06 -3.42
N ALA A 314 -15.01 -16.08 -2.53
CA ALA A 314 -15.47 -14.71 -2.74
C ALA A 314 -14.44 -13.84 -3.51
N ILE A 315 -13.14 -14.11 -3.34
CA ILE A 315 -12.07 -13.29 -3.92
C ILE A 315 -11.23 -14.12 -4.88
N PRO A 316 -11.30 -13.90 -6.19
CA PRO A 316 -10.50 -14.62 -7.17
C PRO A 316 -8.99 -14.49 -6.91
N GLY A 317 -8.31 -15.63 -6.84
CA GLY A 317 -6.87 -15.71 -6.59
C GLY A 317 -6.46 -15.61 -5.13
N ALA A 318 -7.40 -15.41 -4.19
CA ALA A 318 -7.11 -15.52 -2.77
C ALA A 318 -6.68 -16.95 -2.43
N ARG A 319 -5.66 -17.10 -1.59
CA ARG A 319 -5.24 -18.42 -1.08
C ARG A 319 -4.49 -18.28 0.25
N VAL A 320 -4.46 -19.34 1.02
CA VAL A 320 -3.63 -19.41 2.23
C VAL A 320 -2.17 -19.29 1.83
N VAL A 321 -1.48 -18.33 2.46
CA VAL A 321 -0.04 -18.05 2.25
C VAL A 321 0.80 -18.33 3.49
N GLY A 322 0.17 -18.46 4.66
CA GLY A 322 0.87 -18.64 5.93
C GLY A 322 -0.08 -18.71 7.12
N GLU A 323 0.50 -18.53 8.28
CA GLU A 323 -0.20 -18.61 9.57
C GLU A 323 0.37 -17.64 10.60
N VAL A 324 -0.40 -17.37 11.65
CA VAL A 324 0.00 -16.60 12.82
C VAL A 324 0.66 -17.51 13.84
N ALA A 325 1.85 -17.13 14.33
CA ALA A 325 2.66 -17.84 15.31
C ALA A 325 2.71 -17.07 16.66
N GLU A 326 3.10 -17.75 17.74
CA GLU A 326 3.25 -17.11 19.06
C GLU A 326 4.43 -16.15 19.13
N GLU A 327 5.59 -16.53 18.53
CA GLU A 327 6.80 -15.72 18.57
C GLU A 327 6.67 -14.49 17.67
N PRO A 328 6.77 -13.25 18.22
CA PRO A 328 6.64 -12.03 17.44
C PRO A 328 7.69 -11.90 16.34
N GLY A 329 7.26 -11.51 15.14
CA GLY A 329 8.14 -11.31 13.98
C GLY A 329 7.41 -11.49 12.65
N VAL A 330 8.15 -11.35 11.55
CA VAL A 330 7.65 -11.67 10.20
C VAL A 330 8.66 -12.57 9.52
N TRP A 331 8.22 -13.74 9.08
CA TRP A 331 9.07 -14.74 8.44
C TRP A 331 8.58 -15.09 7.04
N LEU A 332 9.52 -15.17 6.13
CA LEU A 332 9.30 -15.68 4.79
C LEU A 332 10.04 -17.04 4.66
N ARG A 333 9.29 -18.14 4.55
CA ARG A 333 9.86 -19.49 4.44
C ARG A 333 10.91 -19.79 5.52
N GLY A 334 10.67 -19.31 6.74
CA GLY A 334 11.55 -19.46 7.88
C GLY A 334 12.71 -18.46 7.98
N ILE A 335 12.83 -17.53 7.03
CA ILE A 335 13.81 -16.44 7.07
C ILE A 335 13.14 -15.20 7.71
N ASP A 336 13.77 -14.65 8.74
CA ASP A 336 13.32 -13.42 9.39
C ASP A 336 13.50 -12.21 8.46
N ILE A 337 12.42 -11.43 8.29
CA ILE A 337 12.40 -10.24 7.44
C ILE A 337 12.49 -8.99 8.35
N ARG A 338 13.56 -8.83 9.10
CA ARG A 338 13.79 -7.63 9.94
C ARG A 338 14.20 -6.40 9.15
#